data_1472b833ee35e0f48abd149896c1939d
#
_entry.id   1472b833ee35e0f48abd149896c1939d
#
_cell.length_a   1.000
_cell.length_b   1.000
_cell.length_c   1.000
_cell.angle_alpha   90.00
_cell.angle_beta   90.00
_cell.angle_gamma   90.00
#
_symmetry.space_group_name_H-M   'P 1'
#
loop_
_entity.id
_entity.type
_entity.pdbx_description
1 polymer ?
#
loop_
_entity_poly.entity_id
_entity_poly.type
_entity_poly.pdbx_seq_one_letter_code
_entity_poly.pdbx_strand_id
1 'polypeptide(L)'
;MAHMGKNPRILQIYTMLLQGESVSKESLAREYEVSEKSIQRDIEDLREFLEDTMPGVTLRYSGKKRQYSLSSSRSSGRLDPEQLLLVAELVLQSGLLPREEAGELLDKLLPLCWDREKRPLLHSRIRRGMAQYRTRSRRLGQTLLLWRLEQAIQHKNRVRLHYESDQRQMVVWPQAVLIRTGLLYLAAFPETDPTKLLLSRLDKLASAELLPAEECPVEPLKLDRVPFSTGGELYQVRFRYLSENLQPIHIWLPGAQLCRLPDGSGWEVSVEVYGRQIATWLRAMGRMVDQIQVQKIEKQLVAADS
;
A
#
# COMPACT_ATOMS: atom_id res chain seq x y z
N MET A 1 0.98 -20.88 46.87
CA MET A 1 1.53 -20.47 45.53
C MET A 1 2.76 -19.64 45.77
N ALA A 2 3.80 -19.70 44.93
CA ALA A 2 5.04 -18.93 45.13
C ALA A 2 4.75 -17.44 44.99
N HIS A 3 5.15 -16.67 45.98
CA HIS A 3 5.01 -15.19 45.96
C HIS A 3 5.74 -14.63 44.74
N MET A 4 5.03 -14.05 43.78
CA MET A 4 5.63 -13.52 42.58
C MET A 4 6.52 -12.32 42.88
N GLY A 5 7.77 -12.40 42.47
CA GLY A 5 8.74 -11.30 42.69
C GLY A 5 8.30 -10.00 41.95
N LYS A 6 8.87 -8.85 42.33
CA LYS A 6 8.54 -7.53 41.80
C LYS A 6 8.68 -7.48 40.26
N ASN A 7 9.81 -7.91 39.72
CA ASN A 7 10.11 -7.80 38.29
C ASN A 7 9.16 -8.63 37.39
N PRO A 8 8.92 -9.91 37.65
CA PRO A 8 7.90 -10.68 36.90
C PRO A 8 6.51 -10.05 36.94
N ARG A 9 6.11 -9.49 38.10
CA ARG A 9 4.82 -8.83 38.29
C ARG A 9 4.70 -7.57 37.42
N ILE A 10 5.71 -6.69 37.41
CA ILE A 10 5.74 -5.50 36.55
C ILE A 10 5.64 -5.91 35.07
N LEU A 11 6.37 -6.93 34.63
CA LEU A 11 6.32 -7.43 33.26
C LEU A 11 4.93 -7.99 32.90
N GLN A 12 4.25 -8.68 33.81
CA GLN A 12 2.89 -9.13 33.57
C GLN A 12 1.90 -7.96 33.47
N ILE A 13 1.96 -7.00 34.41
CA ILE A 13 1.14 -5.78 34.36
C ILE A 13 1.37 -5.04 33.02
N TYR A 14 2.63 -4.90 32.61
CA TYR A 14 3.00 -4.29 31.35
C TYR A 14 2.42 -5.06 30.16
N THR A 15 2.49 -6.38 30.17
CA THR A 15 1.93 -7.24 29.10
C THR A 15 0.42 -7.08 28.99
N MET A 16 -0.31 -7.09 30.13
CA MET A 16 -1.77 -6.86 30.16
C MET A 16 -2.11 -5.49 29.58
N LEU A 17 -1.40 -4.45 29.97
CA LEU A 17 -1.58 -3.09 29.46
C LEU A 17 -1.23 -2.99 27.97
N LEU A 18 -0.16 -3.64 27.50
CA LEU A 18 0.18 -3.73 26.08
C LEU A 18 -0.88 -4.47 25.29
N GLN A 19 -1.53 -5.45 25.85
CA GLN A 19 -2.65 -6.15 25.23
C GLN A 19 -3.92 -5.29 25.18
N GLY A 20 -3.90 -4.06 25.76
CA GLY A 20 -5.03 -3.13 25.80
C GLY A 20 -5.99 -3.39 26.94
N GLU A 21 -5.57 -4.15 27.95
CA GLU A 21 -6.36 -4.34 29.18
C GLU A 21 -6.29 -3.11 30.06
N SER A 22 -7.38 -2.85 30.75
CA SER A 22 -7.41 -1.85 31.82
C SER A 22 -7.26 -2.57 33.16
N VAL A 23 -6.32 -2.15 33.99
CA VAL A 23 -6.03 -2.81 35.27
C VAL A 23 -6.37 -1.90 36.44
N SER A 24 -6.89 -2.47 37.52
CA SER A 24 -7.10 -1.73 38.78
C SER A 24 -6.09 -2.14 39.84
N LYS A 25 -5.73 -1.23 40.74
CA LYS A 25 -4.83 -1.55 41.85
C LYS A 25 -5.42 -2.65 42.74
N GLU A 26 -6.70 -2.58 42.98
CA GLU A 26 -7.40 -3.54 43.83
C GLU A 26 -7.42 -4.96 43.22
N SER A 27 -7.68 -5.10 41.90
CA SER A 27 -7.66 -6.41 41.24
C SER A 27 -6.25 -7.02 41.22
N LEU A 28 -5.25 -6.21 40.87
CA LEU A 28 -3.85 -6.65 40.84
C LEU A 28 -3.31 -7.01 42.23
N ALA A 29 -3.69 -6.24 43.27
CA ALA A 29 -3.29 -6.52 44.64
C ALA A 29 -3.84 -7.87 45.13
N ARG A 30 -5.08 -8.21 44.75
CA ARG A 30 -5.70 -9.52 45.04
C ARG A 30 -5.04 -10.64 44.24
N GLU A 31 -4.84 -10.44 42.95
CA GLU A 31 -4.27 -11.45 42.05
C GLU A 31 -2.84 -11.84 42.43
N TYR A 32 -2.02 -10.86 42.79
CA TYR A 32 -0.61 -11.08 43.14
C TYR A 32 -0.35 -11.23 44.64
N GLU A 33 -1.38 -11.22 45.48
CA GLU A 33 -1.28 -11.35 46.94
C GLU A 33 -0.34 -10.33 47.58
N VAL A 34 -0.39 -9.06 47.11
CA VAL A 34 0.43 -7.94 47.60
C VAL A 34 -0.43 -6.75 48.02
N SER A 35 0.16 -5.78 48.73
CA SER A 35 -0.56 -4.56 49.09
C SER A 35 -0.81 -3.67 47.86
N GLU A 36 -1.91 -2.89 47.86
CA GLU A 36 -2.16 -1.87 46.84
C GLU A 36 -1.01 -0.83 46.75
N LYS A 37 -0.31 -0.58 47.88
CA LYS A 37 0.87 0.28 47.92
C LYS A 37 2.02 -0.29 47.10
N SER A 38 2.19 -1.62 47.07
CA SER A 38 3.18 -2.30 46.24
C SER A 38 2.84 -2.18 44.78
N ILE A 39 1.56 -2.39 44.40
CA ILE A 39 1.06 -2.20 43.02
C ILE A 39 1.22 -0.74 42.58
N GLN A 40 0.98 0.23 43.49
CA GLN A 40 1.18 1.65 43.17
C GLN A 40 2.62 1.95 42.76
N ARG A 41 3.61 1.40 43.49
CA ARG A 41 5.03 1.54 43.16
C ARG A 41 5.37 0.85 41.83
N ASP A 42 4.83 -0.34 41.58
CA ASP A 42 5.04 -1.03 40.30
C ASP A 42 4.48 -0.21 39.10
N ILE A 43 3.36 0.46 39.30
CA ILE A 43 2.74 1.35 38.28
C ILE A 43 3.56 2.62 38.09
N GLU A 44 4.18 3.16 39.15
CA GLU A 44 5.10 4.32 39.09
C GLU A 44 6.37 3.96 38.32
N ASP A 45 7.01 2.83 38.66
CA ASP A 45 8.18 2.32 37.95
C ASP A 45 7.85 2.08 36.44
N LEU A 46 6.68 1.55 36.17
CA LEU A 46 6.24 1.34 34.77
C LEU A 46 6.00 2.66 34.04
N ARG A 47 5.49 3.69 34.71
CA ARG A 47 5.32 5.02 34.13
C ARG A 47 6.64 5.64 33.75
N GLU A 48 7.61 5.62 34.68
CA GLU A 48 8.97 6.12 34.46
C GLU A 48 9.64 5.40 33.29
N PHE A 49 9.56 4.06 33.27
CA PHE A 49 10.04 3.26 32.13
C PHE A 49 9.44 3.65 30.80
N LEU A 50 8.12 3.88 30.75
CA LEU A 50 7.43 4.25 29.51
C LEU A 50 7.82 5.67 29.04
N GLU A 51 7.97 6.61 29.96
CA GLU A 51 8.42 7.97 29.64
C GLU A 51 9.82 7.97 29.02
N ASP A 52 10.72 7.15 29.55
CA ASP A 52 12.11 7.07 29.08
C ASP A 52 12.29 6.28 27.78
N THR A 53 11.53 5.18 27.59
CA THR A 53 11.80 4.23 26.52
C THR A 53 10.79 4.28 25.37
N MET A 54 9.58 4.82 25.62
CA MET A 54 8.49 4.84 24.64
C MET A 54 7.84 6.23 24.53
N PRO A 55 8.50 7.20 23.90
CA PRO A 55 7.93 8.54 23.73
C PRO A 55 6.57 8.48 23.04
N GLY A 56 5.55 9.06 23.68
CA GLY A 56 4.18 9.07 23.17
C GLY A 56 3.27 7.96 23.71
N VAL A 57 3.76 7.03 24.52
CA VAL A 57 2.95 6.09 25.30
C VAL A 57 2.84 6.60 26.74
N THR A 58 1.63 6.80 27.22
CA THR A 58 1.38 7.27 28.58
C THR A 58 0.42 6.37 29.32
N LEU A 59 0.68 6.18 30.61
CA LEU A 59 -0.21 5.44 31.49
C LEU A 59 -1.28 6.38 32.05
N ARG A 60 -2.53 6.26 31.55
CA ARG A 60 -3.66 7.07 32.02
C ARG A 60 -4.45 6.37 33.12
N TYR A 61 -4.86 7.15 34.12
CA TYR A 61 -5.78 6.71 35.14
C TYR A 61 -7.18 7.27 34.89
N SER A 62 -8.17 6.39 34.83
CA SER A 62 -9.58 6.77 34.80
C SER A 62 -10.17 6.78 36.21
N GLY A 63 -10.40 7.97 36.77
CA GLY A 63 -11.02 8.09 38.09
C GLY A 63 -12.43 7.49 38.16
N LYS A 64 -13.19 7.53 37.08
CA LYS A 64 -14.56 6.95 37.01
C LYS A 64 -14.56 5.42 37.06
N LYS A 65 -13.59 4.77 36.38
CA LYS A 65 -13.46 3.30 36.35
C LYS A 65 -12.46 2.78 37.40
N ARG A 66 -11.70 3.65 38.06
CA ARG A 66 -10.58 3.32 38.99
C ARG A 66 -9.55 2.38 38.34
N GLN A 67 -9.27 2.57 37.05
CA GLN A 67 -8.40 1.69 36.26
C GLN A 67 -7.31 2.49 35.54
N TYR A 68 -6.16 1.82 35.37
CA TYR A 68 -5.07 2.28 34.53
C TYR A 68 -5.15 1.63 33.15
N SER A 69 -4.85 2.38 32.12
CA SER A 69 -4.76 1.91 30.74
C SER A 69 -3.62 2.63 30.03
N LEU A 70 -3.00 1.98 29.03
CA LEU A 70 -2.08 2.68 28.16
C LEU A 70 -2.87 3.56 27.18
N SER A 71 -2.42 4.80 27.06
CA SER A 71 -2.85 5.72 26.00
C SER A 71 -1.64 6.01 25.15
N SER A 72 -1.73 5.80 23.85
CA SER A 72 -0.68 6.20 22.94
C SER A 72 -1.06 7.44 22.17
N SER A 73 -0.17 8.43 22.17
CA SER A 73 -0.21 9.50 21.20
C SER A 73 0.55 9.01 19.95
N ARG A 74 -0.18 8.66 18.92
CA ARG A 74 0.26 8.46 17.50
C ARG A 74 1.49 7.59 17.14
N SER A 75 2.26 6.99 18.07
CA SER A 75 3.51 6.30 17.69
C SER A 75 3.76 4.91 18.30
N SER A 76 2.75 4.25 18.85
CA SER A 76 2.95 2.95 19.54
C SER A 76 3.03 1.72 18.62
N GLY A 77 3.20 1.90 17.31
CA GLY A 77 3.19 0.75 16.36
C GLY A 77 1.83 0.05 16.24
N ARG A 78 0.76 0.63 16.82
CA ARG A 78 -0.62 0.12 16.76
C ARG A 78 -1.49 1.05 15.93
N LEU A 79 -2.48 0.48 15.29
CA LEU A 79 -3.42 1.23 14.45
C LEU A 79 -4.61 1.75 15.27
N ASP A 80 -5.02 2.98 14.98
CA ASP A 80 -6.32 3.47 15.42
C ASP A 80 -7.44 2.68 14.74
N PRO A 81 -8.60 2.50 15.39
CA PRO A 81 -9.73 1.78 14.79
C PRO A 81 -10.13 2.31 13.41
N GLU A 82 -10.06 3.61 13.22
CA GLU A 82 -10.36 4.30 11.96
C GLU A 82 -9.33 3.97 10.87
N GLN A 83 -8.04 3.93 11.22
CA GLN A 83 -6.96 3.54 10.31
C GLN A 83 -7.09 2.08 9.91
N LEU A 84 -7.35 1.18 10.89
CA LEU A 84 -7.55 -0.23 10.62
C LEU A 84 -8.78 -0.45 9.73
N LEU A 85 -9.89 0.27 9.98
CA LEU A 85 -11.07 0.20 9.14
C LEU A 85 -10.75 0.60 7.71
N LEU A 86 -10.02 1.71 7.51
CA LEU A 86 -9.60 2.17 6.18
C LEU A 86 -8.76 1.11 5.46
N VAL A 87 -7.75 0.53 6.14
CA VAL A 87 -6.92 -0.52 5.55
C VAL A 87 -7.75 -1.75 5.20
N ALA A 88 -8.67 -2.16 6.10
CA ALA A 88 -9.57 -3.28 5.84
C ALA A 88 -10.47 -3.03 4.62
N GLU A 89 -11.02 -1.82 4.47
CA GLU A 89 -11.83 -1.46 3.29
C GLU A 89 -11.00 -1.47 2.00
N LEU A 90 -9.77 -0.95 2.03
CA LEU A 90 -8.86 -1.01 0.87
C LEU A 90 -8.59 -2.45 0.45
N VAL A 91 -8.34 -3.36 1.38
CA VAL A 91 -8.16 -4.79 1.09
C VAL A 91 -9.43 -5.40 0.52
N LEU A 92 -10.58 -5.17 1.19
CA LEU A 92 -11.87 -5.75 0.80
C LEU A 92 -12.38 -5.27 -0.55
N GLN A 93 -12.17 -3.99 -0.88
CA GLN A 93 -12.69 -3.42 -2.14
C GLN A 93 -11.74 -3.60 -3.31
N SER A 94 -10.44 -3.77 -3.06
CA SER A 94 -9.45 -3.96 -4.12
C SER A 94 -9.68 -5.25 -4.92
N GLY A 95 -10.11 -6.33 -4.28
CA GLY A 95 -10.17 -7.66 -4.87
C GLY A 95 -8.81 -8.21 -5.31
N LEU A 96 -7.73 -7.62 -4.81
CA LEU A 96 -6.35 -7.85 -5.25
C LEU A 96 -5.83 -9.23 -4.85
N LEU A 97 -6.11 -9.63 -3.62
CA LEU A 97 -5.59 -10.88 -3.04
C LEU A 97 -6.56 -12.03 -3.26
N PRO A 98 -6.08 -13.28 -3.32
CA PRO A 98 -6.93 -14.46 -3.12
C PRO A 98 -7.70 -14.37 -1.81
N ARG A 99 -8.90 -14.96 -1.76
CA ARG A 99 -9.79 -14.87 -0.59
C ARG A 99 -9.12 -15.31 0.70
N GLU A 100 -8.33 -16.37 0.63
CA GLU A 100 -7.60 -16.92 1.78
C GLU A 100 -6.54 -15.94 2.28
N GLU A 101 -5.69 -15.43 1.39
CA GLU A 101 -4.66 -14.44 1.75
C GLU A 101 -5.26 -13.12 2.28
N ALA A 102 -6.38 -12.67 1.71
CA ALA A 102 -7.07 -11.48 2.19
C ALA A 102 -7.63 -11.69 3.61
N GLY A 103 -8.21 -12.86 3.88
CA GLY A 103 -8.68 -13.23 5.22
C GLY A 103 -7.56 -13.28 6.24
N GLU A 104 -6.49 -14.01 5.93
CA GLU A 104 -5.31 -14.11 6.80
C GLU A 104 -4.68 -12.74 7.11
N LEU A 105 -4.57 -11.87 6.11
CA LEU A 105 -4.04 -10.51 6.29
C LEU A 105 -4.92 -9.71 7.25
N LEU A 106 -6.23 -9.72 7.04
CA LEU A 106 -7.17 -8.99 7.88
C LEU A 106 -7.21 -9.52 9.32
N ASP A 107 -7.11 -10.84 9.50
CA ASP A 107 -7.03 -11.48 10.82
C ASP A 107 -5.73 -11.09 11.56
N LYS A 108 -4.60 -10.97 10.84
CA LYS A 108 -3.33 -10.49 11.40
C LYS A 108 -3.33 -9.00 11.73
N LEU A 109 -4.10 -8.20 11.00
CA LEU A 109 -4.23 -6.77 11.25
C LEU A 109 -5.13 -6.43 12.45
N LEU A 110 -6.17 -7.22 12.69
CA LEU A 110 -7.16 -6.94 13.74
C LEU A 110 -6.56 -6.81 15.16
N PRO A 111 -5.59 -7.65 15.61
CA PRO A 111 -4.91 -7.49 16.89
C PRO A 111 -4.10 -6.20 17.03
N LEU A 112 -3.70 -5.56 15.90
CA LEU A 112 -2.97 -4.29 15.89
C LEU A 112 -3.84 -3.10 16.30
N CYS A 113 -5.16 -3.24 16.34
CA CYS A 113 -6.05 -2.22 16.91
C CYS A 113 -5.77 -2.06 18.40
N TRP A 114 -5.41 -0.85 18.83
CA TRP A 114 -5.14 -0.59 20.25
C TRP A 114 -6.40 -0.62 21.11
N ASP A 115 -7.55 -0.20 20.54
CA ASP A 115 -8.84 -0.15 21.23
C ASP A 115 -9.55 -1.51 21.18
N ARG A 116 -9.44 -2.27 22.25
CA ARG A 116 -10.08 -3.59 22.37
C ARG A 116 -11.61 -3.52 22.33
N GLU A 117 -12.20 -2.44 22.86
CA GLU A 117 -13.67 -2.29 22.90
C GLU A 117 -14.25 -2.16 21.49
N LYS A 118 -13.49 -1.60 20.54
CA LYS A 118 -13.90 -1.45 19.14
C LYS A 118 -13.58 -2.64 18.26
N ARG A 119 -12.70 -3.56 18.68
CA ARG A 119 -12.35 -4.77 17.88
C ARG A 119 -13.54 -5.61 17.45
N PRO A 120 -14.57 -5.89 18.28
CA PRO A 120 -15.75 -6.67 17.86
C PRO A 120 -16.50 -6.01 16.70
N LEU A 121 -16.59 -4.66 16.68
CA LEU A 121 -17.20 -3.92 15.58
C LEU A 121 -16.41 -4.08 14.29
N LEU A 122 -15.07 -3.91 14.36
CA LEU A 122 -14.18 -4.10 13.22
C LEU A 122 -14.24 -5.54 12.69
N HIS A 123 -14.19 -6.53 13.56
CA HIS A 123 -14.32 -7.94 13.18
C HIS A 123 -15.65 -8.22 12.48
N SER A 124 -16.77 -7.70 13.02
CA SER A 124 -18.09 -7.83 12.38
C SER A 124 -18.11 -7.19 10.97
N ARG A 125 -17.48 -6.01 10.81
CA ARG A 125 -17.37 -5.33 9.51
C ARG A 125 -16.53 -6.12 8.52
N ILE A 126 -15.36 -6.62 8.95
CA ILE A 126 -14.47 -7.47 8.16
C ILE A 126 -15.21 -8.75 7.72
N ARG A 127 -15.88 -9.46 8.62
CA ARG A 127 -16.66 -10.66 8.28
C ARG A 127 -17.72 -10.40 7.22
N ARG A 128 -18.48 -9.31 7.35
CA ARG A 128 -19.47 -8.92 6.33
C ARG A 128 -18.83 -8.61 4.98
N GLY A 129 -17.70 -7.90 4.99
CA GLY A 129 -16.94 -7.62 3.77
C GLY A 129 -16.41 -8.89 3.12
N MET A 130 -15.84 -9.79 3.91
CA MET A 130 -15.34 -11.08 3.42
C MET A 130 -16.45 -11.98 2.86
N ALA A 131 -17.66 -11.91 3.37
CA ALA A 131 -18.79 -12.65 2.80
C ALA A 131 -19.08 -12.23 1.35
N GLN A 132 -18.89 -10.95 1.03
CA GLN A 132 -19.11 -10.37 -0.30
C GLN A 132 -17.82 -10.24 -1.14
N TYR A 133 -16.68 -10.59 -0.55
CA TYR A 133 -15.37 -10.41 -1.17
C TYR A 133 -15.24 -11.24 -2.45
N ARG A 134 -14.87 -10.56 -3.54
CA ARG A 134 -14.61 -11.18 -4.85
C ARG A 134 -13.18 -10.86 -5.26
N THR A 135 -12.34 -11.87 -5.33
CA THR A 135 -11.00 -11.73 -5.89
C THR A 135 -11.03 -11.69 -7.41
N ARG A 136 -10.13 -10.92 -7.98
CA ARG A 136 -9.86 -10.89 -9.44
C ARG A 136 -8.70 -11.79 -9.82
N SER A 137 -7.88 -12.19 -8.87
CA SER A 137 -6.80 -13.15 -9.06
C SER A 137 -7.00 -14.35 -8.14
N ARG A 138 -6.81 -15.57 -8.69
CA ARG A 138 -6.89 -16.82 -7.92
C ARG A 138 -5.52 -17.35 -7.53
N ARG A 139 -4.44 -16.67 -7.94
CA ARG A 139 -3.08 -17.14 -7.70
C ARG A 139 -2.62 -16.79 -6.29
N LEU A 140 -2.21 -17.80 -5.54
CA LEU A 140 -1.56 -17.66 -4.25
C LEU A 140 -0.10 -17.20 -4.40
N GLY A 141 0.45 -16.57 -3.36
CA GLY A 141 1.85 -16.16 -3.31
C GLY A 141 2.19 -14.88 -4.07
N GLN A 142 1.19 -14.10 -4.51
CA GLN A 142 1.45 -12.83 -5.19
C GLN A 142 2.16 -11.80 -4.29
N THR A 143 1.92 -11.84 -3.01
CA THR A 143 2.58 -10.97 -2.02
C THR A 143 4.09 -11.24 -1.96
N LEU A 144 4.51 -12.50 -2.04
CA LEU A 144 5.93 -12.85 -2.10
C LEU A 144 6.58 -12.42 -3.41
N LEU A 145 5.86 -12.60 -4.53
CA LEU A 145 6.35 -12.16 -5.85
C LEU A 145 6.47 -10.64 -5.90
N LEU A 146 5.48 -9.90 -5.36
CA LEU A 146 5.54 -8.46 -5.20
C LEU A 146 6.81 -8.03 -4.43
N TRP A 147 7.06 -8.65 -3.27
CA TRP A 147 8.24 -8.35 -2.46
C TRP A 147 9.56 -8.56 -3.24
N ARG A 148 9.69 -9.67 -3.95
CA ARG A 148 10.88 -9.97 -4.76
C ARG A 148 11.08 -8.95 -5.89
N LEU A 149 10.00 -8.54 -6.54
CA LEU A 149 10.06 -7.54 -7.61
C LEU A 149 10.42 -6.16 -7.07
N GLU A 150 9.90 -5.77 -5.92
CA GLU A 150 10.28 -4.50 -5.26
C GLU A 150 11.77 -4.50 -4.87
N GLN A 151 12.29 -5.61 -4.37
CA GLN A 151 13.73 -5.75 -4.12
C GLN A 151 14.56 -5.62 -5.41
N ALA A 152 14.10 -6.24 -6.51
CA ALA A 152 14.76 -6.14 -7.80
C ALA A 152 14.80 -4.69 -8.31
N ILE A 153 13.70 -3.95 -8.17
CA ILE A 153 13.61 -2.54 -8.54
C ILE A 153 14.58 -1.70 -7.71
N GLN A 154 14.57 -1.89 -6.39
CA GLN A 154 15.42 -1.13 -5.46
C GLN A 154 16.92 -1.34 -5.74
N HIS A 155 17.32 -2.57 -6.05
CA HIS A 155 18.72 -2.93 -6.30
C HIS A 155 19.11 -2.86 -7.78
N LYS A 156 18.24 -2.35 -8.66
CA LYS A 156 18.44 -2.27 -10.12
C LYS A 156 18.79 -3.64 -10.76
N ASN A 157 18.29 -4.74 -10.17
CA ASN A 157 18.47 -6.07 -10.72
C ASN A 157 17.62 -6.27 -11.96
N ARG A 158 18.17 -6.92 -12.98
CA ARG A 158 17.35 -7.51 -14.05
C ARG A 158 16.55 -8.68 -13.51
N VAL A 159 15.43 -8.97 -14.16
CA VAL A 159 14.56 -10.08 -13.77
C VAL A 159 14.22 -10.91 -14.99
N ARG A 160 14.40 -12.25 -14.87
CA ARG A 160 13.87 -13.20 -15.84
C ARG A 160 12.47 -13.60 -15.42
N LEU A 161 11.47 -13.20 -16.20
CA LEU A 161 10.07 -13.54 -16.01
C LEU A 161 9.76 -14.87 -16.69
N HIS A 162 9.12 -15.78 -15.98
CA HIS A 162 8.60 -17.04 -16.52
C HIS A 162 7.08 -16.98 -16.54
N TYR A 163 6.47 -17.19 -17.70
CA TYR A 163 5.01 -17.16 -17.87
C TYR A 163 4.40 -18.56 -17.76
N GLU A 164 3.18 -18.64 -17.17
CA GLU A 164 2.50 -19.93 -16.98
C GLU A 164 1.98 -20.53 -18.29
N SER A 165 1.48 -19.66 -19.20
CA SER A 165 0.67 -20.08 -20.33
C SER A 165 1.42 -20.76 -21.46
N ASP A 166 2.69 -20.38 -21.68
CA ASP A 166 3.45 -20.73 -22.88
C ASP A 166 4.92 -21.05 -22.62
N GLN A 167 5.29 -21.22 -21.35
CA GLN A 167 6.69 -21.40 -20.91
C GLN A 167 7.64 -20.32 -21.43
N ARG A 168 7.09 -19.19 -21.90
CA ARG A 168 7.86 -18.05 -22.39
C ARG A 168 8.68 -17.46 -21.28
N GLN A 169 9.93 -17.14 -21.59
CA GLN A 169 10.82 -16.41 -20.71
C GLN A 169 11.13 -15.04 -21.31
N MET A 170 11.30 -14.05 -20.47
CA MET A 170 11.68 -12.71 -20.88
C MET A 170 12.54 -12.06 -19.83
N VAL A 171 13.68 -11.51 -20.20
CA VAL A 171 14.52 -10.69 -19.33
C VAL A 171 14.08 -9.25 -19.45
N VAL A 172 13.93 -8.59 -18.29
CA VAL A 172 13.43 -7.22 -18.21
C VAL A 172 14.19 -6.41 -17.17
N TRP A 173 14.20 -5.10 -17.34
CA TRP A 173 14.51 -4.11 -16.29
C TRP A 173 13.20 -3.70 -15.60
N PRO A 174 12.94 -4.20 -14.38
CA PRO A 174 11.73 -3.85 -13.64
C PRO A 174 11.79 -2.38 -13.23
N GLN A 175 10.65 -1.66 -13.33
CA GLN A 175 10.59 -0.24 -13.02
C GLN A 175 9.63 0.07 -11.87
N ALA A 176 8.46 -0.57 -11.84
CA ALA A 176 7.46 -0.38 -10.81
C ALA A 176 6.46 -1.53 -10.78
N VAL A 177 5.84 -1.76 -9.62
CA VAL A 177 4.63 -2.57 -9.53
C VAL A 177 3.42 -1.67 -9.39
N LEU A 178 2.40 -1.91 -10.21
CA LEU A 178 1.19 -1.10 -10.30
C LEU A 178 -0.03 -1.93 -9.92
N ILE A 179 -0.96 -1.31 -9.20
CA ILE A 179 -2.28 -1.88 -8.95
C ILE A 179 -3.27 -1.25 -9.93
N ARG A 180 -3.93 -2.09 -10.74
CA ARG A 180 -4.95 -1.63 -11.67
C ARG A 180 -6.12 -2.59 -11.70
N THR A 181 -7.31 -2.05 -11.58
CA THR A 181 -8.56 -2.83 -11.64
C THR A 181 -8.56 -4.09 -10.76
N GLY A 182 -7.89 -4.02 -9.59
CA GLY A 182 -7.77 -5.14 -8.64
C GLY A 182 -6.81 -6.24 -9.10
N LEU A 183 -5.80 -5.90 -9.90
CA LEU A 183 -4.72 -6.78 -10.35
C LEU A 183 -3.36 -6.09 -10.19
N LEU A 184 -2.32 -6.88 -9.93
CA LEU A 184 -0.94 -6.44 -9.89
C LEU A 184 -0.30 -6.56 -11.27
N TYR A 185 0.40 -5.50 -11.67
CA TYR A 185 1.16 -5.45 -12.91
C TYR A 185 2.60 -5.03 -12.63
N LEU A 186 3.56 -5.73 -13.22
CA LEU A 186 4.92 -5.26 -13.33
C LEU A 186 5.04 -4.36 -14.56
N ALA A 187 5.48 -3.14 -14.37
CA ALA A 187 5.93 -2.24 -15.42
C ALA A 187 7.44 -2.42 -15.57
N ALA A 188 7.90 -2.76 -16.77
CA ALA A 188 9.29 -3.08 -17.04
C ALA A 188 9.67 -2.74 -18.48
N PHE A 189 10.97 -2.60 -18.76
CA PHE A 189 11.49 -2.53 -20.10
C PHE A 189 12.12 -3.87 -20.50
N PRO A 190 11.68 -4.50 -21.61
CA PRO A 190 12.26 -5.75 -22.09
C PRO A 190 13.70 -5.54 -22.61
N GLU A 191 14.59 -6.51 -22.35
CA GLU A 191 15.95 -6.48 -22.89
C GLU A 191 15.96 -6.51 -24.42
N THR A 192 14.98 -7.18 -25.03
CA THR A 192 14.85 -7.27 -26.49
C THR A 192 14.45 -5.94 -27.15
N ASP A 193 13.73 -5.08 -26.45
CA ASP A 193 13.34 -3.75 -26.95
C ASP A 193 13.06 -2.80 -25.76
N PRO A 194 14.10 -2.15 -25.20
CA PRO A 194 13.95 -1.32 -24.01
C PRO A 194 13.23 0.02 -24.30
N THR A 195 12.93 0.32 -25.57
CA THR A 195 12.16 1.52 -25.92
C THR A 195 10.66 1.33 -25.61
N LYS A 196 10.18 0.08 -25.52
CA LYS A 196 8.79 -0.25 -25.26
C LYS A 196 8.55 -0.62 -23.80
N LEU A 197 7.47 -0.09 -23.25
CA LEU A 197 7.02 -0.50 -21.92
C LEU A 197 6.28 -1.84 -22.01
N LEU A 198 6.68 -2.79 -21.17
CA LEU A 198 5.95 -4.01 -20.89
C LEU A 198 5.10 -3.81 -19.64
N LEU A 199 3.81 -4.17 -19.70
CA LEU A 199 2.97 -4.33 -18.51
C LEU A 199 2.58 -5.81 -18.38
N SER A 200 3.20 -6.49 -17.44
CA SER A 200 2.98 -7.91 -17.20
C SER A 200 2.15 -8.14 -15.93
N ARG A 201 1.05 -8.88 -16.05
CA ARG A 201 0.22 -9.25 -14.90
C ARG A 201 0.97 -10.26 -14.03
N LEU A 202 1.06 -9.99 -12.71
CA LEU A 202 1.75 -10.88 -11.78
C LEU A 202 1.08 -12.25 -11.65
N ASP A 203 -0.23 -12.30 -11.77
CA ASP A 203 -0.99 -13.55 -11.70
C ASP A 203 -0.81 -14.47 -12.93
N LYS A 204 -0.12 -14.00 -13.96
CA LYS A 204 0.24 -14.76 -15.15
C LYS A 204 1.71 -15.23 -15.16
N LEU A 205 2.48 -14.82 -14.16
CA LEU A 205 3.88 -15.22 -14.04
C LEU A 205 3.99 -16.50 -13.22
N ALA A 206 4.68 -17.50 -13.73
CA ALA A 206 5.04 -18.71 -13.00
C ALA A 206 6.07 -18.40 -11.92
N SER A 207 7.10 -17.62 -12.27
CA SER A 207 8.13 -17.18 -11.34
C SER A 207 8.86 -15.94 -11.88
N ALA A 208 9.65 -15.32 -11.01
CA ALA A 208 10.59 -14.27 -11.36
C ALA A 208 11.94 -14.61 -10.74
N GLU A 209 12.96 -14.73 -11.58
CA GLU A 209 14.34 -14.99 -11.18
C GLU A 209 15.14 -13.70 -11.19
N LEU A 210 15.82 -13.40 -10.07
CA LEU A 210 16.69 -12.24 -9.97
C LEU A 210 18.00 -12.49 -10.73
N LEU A 211 18.36 -11.57 -11.60
CA LEU A 211 19.61 -11.53 -12.31
C LEU A 211 20.52 -10.43 -11.74
N PRO A 212 21.82 -10.42 -12.06
CA PRO A 212 22.72 -9.35 -11.65
C PRO A 212 22.19 -7.96 -12.02
N ALA A 213 22.54 -6.98 -11.19
CA ALA A 213 22.21 -5.58 -11.44
C ALA A 213 22.87 -5.12 -12.74
N GLU A 214 22.11 -4.37 -13.53
CA GLU A 214 22.57 -3.75 -14.77
C GLU A 214 21.76 -2.51 -15.04
N GLU A 215 22.40 -1.43 -15.47
CA GLU A 215 21.71 -0.20 -15.75
C GLU A 215 20.75 -0.34 -16.92
N CYS A 216 19.56 0.18 -16.75
CA CYS A 216 18.57 0.23 -17.82
C CYS A 216 19.01 1.24 -18.87
N PRO A 217 19.08 0.87 -20.16
CA PRO A 217 19.58 1.76 -21.22
C PRO A 217 18.58 2.86 -21.62
N VAL A 218 17.50 3.03 -20.88
CA VAL A 218 16.51 4.10 -21.10
C VAL A 218 16.21 4.83 -19.79
N GLU A 219 15.71 6.05 -19.90
CA GLU A 219 15.28 6.82 -18.72
C GLU A 219 14.33 6.04 -17.82
N PRO A 220 14.41 6.21 -16.49
CA PRO A 220 13.48 5.61 -15.55
C PRO A 220 12.03 5.93 -15.90
N LEU A 221 11.15 4.98 -15.65
CA LEU A 221 9.73 5.12 -15.93
C LEU A 221 9.09 6.20 -15.05
N LYS A 222 8.50 7.22 -15.66
CA LYS A 222 7.64 8.18 -15.00
C LYS A 222 6.22 7.59 -14.93
N LEU A 223 5.68 7.40 -13.72
CA LEU A 223 4.40 6.73 -13.50
C LEU A 223 3.19 7.49 -14.06
N ASP A 224 3.31 8.81 -14.16
CA ASP A 224 2.32 9.69 -14.78
C ASP A 224 2.15 9.44 -16.29
N ARG A 225 3.15 8.82 -16.95
CA ARG A 225 3.10 8.40 -18.35
C ARG A 225 2.36 7.08 -18.59
N VAL A 226 1.81 6.45 -17.54
CA VAL A 226 1.21 5.11 -17.62
C VAL A 226 -0.27 5.08 -17.20
N PRO A 227 -1.10 6.10 -17.45
CA PRO A 227 -2.47 6.15 -16.88
C PRO A 227 -3.40 5.06 -17.43
N PHE A 228 -3.40 4.84 -18.75
CA PHE A 228 -4.30 3.87 -19.44
C PHE A 228 -3.55 2.70 -20.04
N SER A 229 -2.27 2.60 -19.84
CA SER A 229 -1.41 1.76 -20.66
C SER A 229 -1.70 0.26 -20.49
N THR A 230 -1.60 -0.44 -21.58
CA THR A 230 -1.36 -1.88 -21.67
C THR A 230 0.09 -2.19 -22.03
N GLY A 231 0.96 -1.18 -21.98
CA GLY A 231 2.33 -1.22 -22.46
C GLY A 231 2.45 -0.67 -23.90
N GLY A 232 3.63 -0.82 -24.48
CA GLY A 232 3.94 -0.39 -25.85
C GLY A 232 4.82 0.85 -25.92
N GLU A 233 4.73 1.56 -27.01
CA GLU A 233 5.55 2.72 -27.34
C GLU A 233 5.09 3.99 -26.62
N LEU A 234 5.97 4.97 -26.48
CA LEU A 234 5.67 6.28 -25.91
C LEU A 234 5.07 7.21 -26.97
N TYR A 235 4.01 7.91 -26.63
CA TYR A 235 3.32 8.86 -27.50
C TYR A 235 3.20 10.22 -26.83
N GLN A 236 3.42 11.27 -27.61
CA GLN A 236 2.97 12.63 -27.33
C GLN A 236 1.53 12.74 -27.81
N VAL A 237 0.63 13.13 -26.93
CA VAL A 237 -0.78 13.34 -27.23
C VAL A 237 -1.14 14.80 -26.96
N ARG A 238 -1.70 15.47 -27.94
CA ARG A 238 -2.22 16.83 -27.83
C ARG A 238 -3.68 16.84 -28.22
N PHE A 239 -4.49 17.60 -27.49
CA PHE A 239 -5.92 17.75 -27.78
C PHE A 239 -6.46 19.01 -27.14
N ARG A 240 -7.61 19.50 -27.64
CA ARG A 240 -8.36 20.56 -26.98
C ARG A 240 -9.37 19.98 -26.04
N TYR A 241 -9.47 20.56 -24.86
CA TYR A 241 -10.43 20.19 -23.82
C TYR A 241 -11.38 21.34 -23.57
N LEU A 242 -12.67 21.16 -23.95
CA LEU A 242 -13.70 22.21 -24.04
C LEU A 242 -14.54 22.30 -22.78
N SER A 243 -13.99 22.05 -21.61
CA SER A 243 -14.69 22.12 -20.33
C SER A 243 -13.87 22.89 -19.29
N GLU A 244 -14.55 23.67 -18.45
CA GLU A 244 -13.91 24.33 -17.30
C GLU A 244 -13.62 23.36 -16.15
N ASN A 245 -14.31 22.20 -16.10
CA ASN A 245 -14.02 21.19 -15.09
C ASN A 245 -12.78 20.36 -15.47
N LEU A 246 -11.63 20.74 -14.94
CA LEU A 246 -10.35 20.04 -15.18
C LEU A 246 -10.15 18.77 -14.32
N GLN A 247 -11.06 18.47 -13.41
CA GLN A 247 -10.93 17.31 -12.52
C GLN A 247 -10.70 15.98 -13.27
N PRO A 248 -11.37 15.66 -14.38
CA PRO A 248 -11.08 14.46 -15.15
C PRO A 248 -9.65 14.43 -15.70
N ILE A 249 -9.12 15.58 -16.14
CA ILE A 249 -7.74 15.66 -16.65
C ILE A 249 -6.75 15.43 -15.52
N HIS A 250 -6.90 16.11 -14.39
CA HIS A 250 -5.97 15.95 -13.25
C HIS A 250 -5.98 14.52 -12.67
N ILE A 251 -7.15 13.85 -12.63
CA ILE A 251 -7.25 12.49 -12.11
C ILE A 251 -6.62 11.48 -13.07
N TRP A 252 -6.91 11.60 -14.37
CA TRP A 252 -6.54 10.58 -15.35
C TRP A 252 -5.23 10.85 -16.07
N LEU A 253 -4.81 12.10 -16.14
CA LEU A 253 -3.59 12.56 -16.82
C LEU A 253 -2.77 13.48 -15.91
N PRO A 254 -2.25 12.99 -14.77
CA PRO A 254 -1.56 13.84 -13.78
C PRO A 254 -0.29 14.53 -14.33
N GLY A 255 0.32 13.98 -15.39
CA GLY A 255 1.46 14.58 -16.09
C GLY A 255 1.08 15.52 -17.23
N ALA A 256 -0.19 15.87 -17.41
CA ALA A 256 -0.62 16.75 -18.50
C ALA A 256 -0.20 18.21 -18.26
N GLN A 257 0.30 18.82 -19.30
CA GLN A 257 0.50 20.27 -19.38
C GLN A 257 -0.76 20.92 -19.95
N LEU A 258 -1.21 21.99 -19.32
CA LEU A 258 -2.44 22.70 -19.64
C LEU A 258 -2.12 24.14 -20.02
N CYS A 259 -2.62 24.57 -21.18
CA CYS A 259 -2.52 25.94 -21.64
C CYS A 259 -3.93 26.43 -22.01
N ARG A 260 -4.35 27.61 -21.50
CA ARG A 260 -5.67 28.13 -21.85
C ARG A 260 -5.68 28.60 -23.30
N LEU A 261 -6.76 28.27 -24.03
CA LEU A 261 -6.91 28.70 -25.42
C LEU A 261 -7.13 30.23 -25.47
N PRO A 262 -6.57 30.92 -26.47
CA PRO A 262 -6.65 32.38 -26.58
C PRO A 262 -8.07 32.92 -26.69
N ASP A 263 -8.98 32.13 -27.26
CA ASP A 263 -10.42 32.44 -27.43
C ASP A 263 -11.25 32.18 -26.18
N GLY A 264 -10.62 31.65 -25.10
CA GLY A 264 -11.28 31.30 -23.86
C GLY A 264 -12.20 30.09 -23.92
N SER A 265 -12.28 29.37 -25.06
CA SER A 265 -13.20 28.23 -25.28
C SER A 265 -12.84 26.96 -24.51
N GLY A 266 -11.65 26.91 -23.91
CA GLY A 266 -11.17 25.71 -23.21
C GLY A 266 -9.64 25.70 -23.03
N TRP A 267 -9.08 24.50 -23.11
CA TRP A 267 -7.67 24.23 -22.79
C TRP A 267 -7.00 23.41 -23.89
N GLU A 268 -5.79 23.77 -24.25
CA GLU A 268 -4.89 22.88 -24.96
C GLU A 268 -4.19 21.99 -23.92
N VAL A 269 -4.29 20.69 -24.12
CA VAL A 269 -3.74 19.66 -23.23
C VAL A 269 -2.65 18.92 -23.99
N SER A 270 -1.48 18.79 -23.36
CA SER A 270 -0.32 18.08 -23.91
C SER A 270 0.18 17.08 -22.88
N VAL A 271 0.31 15.80 -23.25
CA VAL A 271 0.72 14.74 -22.33
C VAL A 271 1.50 13.65 -23.04
N GLU A 272 2.49 13.08 -22.35
CA GLU A 272 3.23 11.90 -22.81
C GLU A 272 2.67 10.64 -22.15
N VAL A 273 2.32 9.62 -22.93
CA VAL A 273 1.77 8.38 -22.41
C VAL A 273 2.27 7.16 -23.17
N TYR A 274 2.44 6.05 -22.44
CA TYR A 274 2.70 4.76 -23.07
C TYR A 274 1.41 4.13 -23.57
N GLY A 275 1.45 3.63 -24.81
CA GLY A 275 0.33 2.94 -25.46
C GLY A 275 -0.73 3.88 -26.02
N ARG A 276 -1.55 3.35 -26.93
CA ARG A 276 -2.55 4.10 -27.69
C ARG A 276 -3.94 4.16 -27.04
N GLN A 277 -4.13 3.54 -25.87
CA GLN A 277 -5.42 3.43 -25.18
C GLN A 277 -6.01 4.79 -24.76
N ILE A 278 -5.15 5.79 -24.58
CA ILE A 278 -5.60 7.17 -24.34
C ILE A 278 -6.55 7.66 -25.44
N ALA A 279 -6.30 7.28 -26.69
CA ALA A 279 -7.17 7.69 -27.80
C ALA A 279 -8.60 7.15 -27.65
N THR A 280 -8.78 5.96 -27.08
CA THR A 280 -10.10 5.40 -26.79
C THR A 280 -10.79 6.18 -25.67
N TRP A 281 -10.05 6.52 -24.60
CA TRP A 281 -10.56 7.33 -23.51
C TRP A 281 -10.98 8.73 -23.97
N LEU A 282 -10.13 9.40 -24.77
CA LEU A 282 -10.45 10.71 -25.34
C LEU A 282 -11.71 10.69 -26.21
N ARG A 283 -11.88 9.65 -27.04
CA ARG A 283 -13.11 9.50 -27.85
C ARG A 283 -14.34 9.31 -26.97
N ALA A 284 -14.22 8.61 -25.83
CA ALA A 284 -15.33 8.41 -24.90
C ALA A 284 -15.76 9.72 -24.21
N MET A 285 -14.90 10.74 -24.14
CA MET A 285 -15.26 12.07 -23.64
C MET A 285 -16.16 12.88 -24.61
N GLY A 286 -16.33 12.41 -25.82
CA GLY A 286 -17.27 12.96 -26.81
C GLY A 286 -17.00 14.43 -27.13
N ARG A 287 -18.02 15.28 -26.98
CA ARG A 287 -17.94 16.72 -27.33
C ARG A 287 -17.04 17.57 -26.45
N MET A 288 -16.53 17.01 -25.35
CA MET A 288 -15.59 17.73 -24.46
C MET A 288 -14.17 17.75 -25.01
N VAL A 289 -13.88 16.97 -26.03
CA VAL A 289 -12.54 16.85 -26.62
C VAL A 289 -12.60 16.93 -28.12
N ASP A 290 -11.74 17.77 -28.70
CA ASP A 290 -11.53 17.84 -30.13
C ASP A 290 -10.05 17.95 -30.50
N GLN A 291 -9.73 17.99 -31.79
CA GLN A 291 -8.40 18.15 -32.38
C GLN A 291 -7.32 17.23 -31.78
N ILE A 292 -7.68 15.94 -31.60
CA ILE A 292 -6.79 14.93 -31.03
C ILE A 292 -5.64 14.64 -32.01
N GLN A 293 -4.41 14.87 -31.58
CA GLN A 293 -3.17 14.54 -32.28
C GLN A 293 -2.37 13.53 -31.45
N VAL A 294 -1.89 12.46 -32.10
CA VAL A 294 -1.11 11.40 -31.44
C VAL A 294 0.15 11.18 -32.26
N GLN A 295 1.28 11.51 -31.69
CA GLN A 295 2.60 11.36 -32.33
C GLN A 295 3.45 10.40 -31.52
N LYS A 296 4.10 9.44 -32.17
CA LYS A 296 5.07 8.54 -31.52
C LYS A 296 6.32 9.33 -31.16
N ILE A 297 6.83 9.11 -29.94
CA ILE A 297 8.13 9.61 -29.50
C ILE A 297 9.16 8.50 -29.71
N GLU A 298 10.20 8.78 -30.46
CA GLU A 298 11.36 7.89 -30.57
C GLU A 298 12.24 8.08 -29.33
N LYS A 299 12.31 7.05 -28.49
CA LYS A 299 13.23 7.03 -27.35
C LYS A 299 14.65 6.80 -27.85
N GLN A 300 15.54 7.66 -27.43
CA GLN A 300 16.98 7.42 -27.57
C GLN A 300 17.45 6.50 -26.45
N LEU A 301 18.30 5.53 -26.77
CA LEU A 301 19.03 4.76 -25.79
C LEU A 301 20.06 5.70 -25.14
N VAL A 302 20.10 5.70 -23.83
CA VAL A 302 21.17 6.39 -23.09
C VAL A 302 22.46 5.63 -23.43
N ALA A 303 23.42 6.30 -24.05
CA ALA A 303 24.72 5.69 -24.30
C ALA A 303 25.32 5.28 -22.95
N ALA A 304 25.68 4.00 -22.81
CA ALA A 304 26.46 3.57 -21.67
C ALA A 304 27.78 4.32 -21.73
N ASP A 305 28.01 5.23 -20.78
CA ASP A 305 29.33 5.81 -20.61
C ASP A 305 30.33 4.72 -20.32
N SER A 306 31.27 4.54 -21.22
CA SER A 306 32.30 3.49 -21.25
C SER A 306 33.33 3.67 -20.16
#